data_8eaa188a8a31f5fdadc784b880c12ed0
#
_entry.id   8eaa188a8a31f5fdadc784b880c12ed0
#
_cell.length_a   1.000
_cell.length_b   1.000
_cell.length_c   1.000
_cell.angle_alpha   90.00
_cell.angle_beta   90.00
_cell.angle_gamma   90.00
#
_symmetry.space_group_name_H-M   'P 1'
#
loop_
_entity.id
_entity.type
_entity.pdbx_description
1 polymer ?
#
loop_
_entity_poly.entity_id
_entity_poly.type
_entity_poly.pdbx_seq_one_letter_code
_entity_poly.pdbx_strand_id
1 'polypeptide(L)'
;MTTNEKIAALRAAAQAAGAHGVLLMTSDPHSSEYLPAYYNSLPFFSGFTGENSTLVVTLTGSALWCDGRFYVQGDRQLAGTEIECMHAGSAGVPTVEEYLTAHFAAGQTLLLDGSCVPATIAKEYIDALAKKGASLKSQDVASPIWNATGERPALPDTPCELLCLLYTSDAADDKA
;
A
#
# COMPACT_ATOMS: atom_id res chain seq x y z
N MET A 1 -12.21 6.42 14.11
CA MET A 1 -10.94 5.77 14.51
C MET A 1 -9.79 6.69 14.18
N THR A 2 -8.84 6.87 15.11
CA THR A 2 -7.56 7.55 14.86
C THR A 2 -6.65 6.68 13.98
N THR A 3 -5.61 7.27 13.40
CA THR A 3 -4.59 6.50 12.65
C THR A 3 -4.01 5.36 13.48
N ASN A 4 -3.60 5.62 14.71
CA ASN A 4 -3.03 4.59 15.58
C ASN A 4 -4.03 3.46 15.90
N GLU A 5 -5.31 3.76 16.07
CA GLU A 5 -6.35 2.72 16.23
C GLU A 5 -6.52 1.87 14.98
N LYS A 6 -6.43 2.47 13.79
CA LYS A 6 -6.49 1.74 12.51
C LYS A 6 -5.29 0.83 12.31
N ILE A 7 -4.09 1.31 12.66
CA ILE A 7 -2.87 0.49 12.64
C ILE A 7 -2.97 -0.66 13.66
N ALA A 8 -3.48 -0.39 14.85
CA ALA A 8 -3.71 -1.46 15.85
C ALA A 8 -4.71 -2.50 15.35
N ALA A 9 -5.76 -2.09 14.62
CA ALA A 9 -6.72 -3.01 14.02
C ALA A 9 -6.07 -3.89 12.92
N LEU A 10 -5.18 -3.34 12.09
CA LEU A 10 -4.40 -4.11 11.11
C LEU A 10 -3.51 -5.16 11.80
N ARG A 11 -2.84 -4.81 12.89
CA ARG A 11 -2.03 -5.77 13.69
C ARG A 11 -2.89 -6.88 14.25
N ALA A 12 -4.03 -6.54 14.84
CA ALA A 12 -4.96 -7.53 15.40
C ALA A 12 -5.48 -8.48 14.32
N ALA A 13 -5.81 -7.96 13.14
CA ALA A 13 -6.26 -8.78 12.02
C ALA A 13 -5.14 -9.69 11.48
N ALA A 14 -3.89 -9.21 11.41
CA ALA A 14 -2.73 -10.02 11.05
C ALA A 14 -2.54 -11.18 12.06
N GLN A 15 -2.57 -10.87 13.35
CA GLN A 15 -2.43 -11.88 14.40
C GLN A 15 -3.56 -12.91 14.36
N ALA A 16 -4.81 -12.49 14.16
CA ALA A 16 -5.95 -13.39 14.02
C ALA A 16 -5.83 -14.32 12.80
N ALA A 17 -5.13 -13.86 11.74
CA ALA A 17 -4.81 -14.65 10.56
C ALA A 17 -3.54 -15.51 10.73
N GLY A 18 -2.93 -15.53 11.92
CA GLY A 18 -1.67 -16.23 12.19
C GLY A 18 -0.45 -15.62 11.50
N ALA A 19 -0.52 -14.31 11.17
CA ALA A 19 0.53 -13.59 10.50
C ALA A 19 1.20 -12.54 11.40
N HIS A 20 2.27 -11.93 10.92
CA HIS A 20 3.18 -11.10 11.69
C HIS A 20 3.30 -9.68 11.15
N GLY A 21 2.60 -9.38 10.06
CA GLY A 21 2.51 -8.04 9.49
C GLY A 21 1.59 -7.99 8.29
N VAL A 22 1.30 -6.74 7.88
CA VAL A 22 0.46 -6.40 6.71
C VAL A 22 1.20 -5.37 5.86
N LEU A 23 1.15 -5.52 4.55
CA LEU A 23 1.64 -4.55 3.59
C LEU A 23 0.46 -4.02 2.77
N LEU A 24 0.37 -2.69 2.67
CA LEU A 24 -0.57 -1.99 1.81
C LEU A 24 0.22 -1.15 0.80
N MET A 25 -0.28 -1.07 -0.42
CA MET A 25 0.31 -0.24 -1.49
C MET A 25 -0.75 0.70 -2.08
N THR A 26 -0.29 1.81 -2.63
CA THR A 26 -1.10 2.64 -3.53
C THR A 26 -1.19 1.93 -4.88
N SER A 27 -2.10 0.97 -5.00
CA SER A 27 -2.29 0.18 -6.22
C SER A 27 -3.70 -0.43 -6.26
N ASP A 28 -4.13 -0.83 -7.45
CA ASP A 28 -5.38 -1.54 -7.70
C ASP A 28 -5.12 -2.77 -8.60
N PRO A 29 -6.13 -3.62 -8.90
CA PRO A 29 -5.95 -4.81 -9.73
C PRO A 29 -5.46 -4.54 -11.17
N HIS A 30 -5.53 -3.30 -11.64
CA HIS A 30 -5.12 -2.90 -12.99
C HIS A 30 -3.82 -2.10 -12.99
N SER A 31 -3.23 -1.81 -11.83
CA SER A 31 -2.08 -0.89 -11.67
C SER A 31 -2.34 0.47 -12.32
N SER A 32 -3.55 1.01 -12.08
CA SER A 32 -3.99 2.27 -12.68
C SER A 32 -3.15 3.45 -12.18
N GLU A 33 -2.85 4.38 -13.07
CA GLU A 33 -2.21 5.65 -12.69
C GLU A 33 -3.12 6.47 -11.77
N TYR A 34 -4.43 6.48 -12.08
CA TYR A 34 -5.45 7.14 -11.25
C TYR A 34 -6.28 6.10 -10.52
N LEU A 35 -5.95 5.89 -9.27
CA LEU A 35 -6.59 4.87 -8.43
C LEU A 35 -8.05 5.22 -8.14
N PRO A 36 -9.01 4.32 -8.39
CA PRO A 36 -10.35 4.47 -7.85
C PRO A 36 -10.31 4.54 -6.32
N ALA A 37 -11.07 5.48 -5.74
CA ALA A 37 -11.08 5.70 -4.30
C ALA A 37 -11.42 4.43 -3.49
N TYR A 38 -12.17 3.51 -4.07
CA TYR A 38 -12.48 2.19 -3.50
C TYR A 38 -11.25 1.36 -3.15
N TYR A 39 -10.17 1.43 -3.96
CA TYR A 39 -8.92 0.68 -3.75
C TYR A 39 -7.88 1.48 -2.97
N ASN A 40 -8.04 2.79 -2.83
CA ASN A 40 -7.05 3.66 -2.17
C ASN A 40 -7.17 3.60 -0.64
N SER A 41 -6.78 2.47 -0.06
CA SER A 41 -6.87 2.21 1.39
C SER A 41 -5.82 2.96 2.21
N LEU A 42 -4.70 3.34 1.61
CA LEU A 42 -3.55 3.91 2.30
C LEU A 42 -3.89 5.21 3.06
N PRO A 43 -4.61 6.20 2.48
CA PRO A 43 -5.06 7.39 3.20
C PRO A 43 -5.99 7.07 4.38
N PHE A 44 -6.84 6.06 4.25
CA PHE A 44 -7.70 5.65 5.36
C PHE A 44 -6.88 5.15 6.54
N PHE A 45 -5.91 4.24 6.32
CA PHE A 45 -5.15 3.65 7.41
C PHE A 45 -4.06 4.57 7.96
N SER A 46 -3.37 5.34 7.13
CA SER A 46 -2.22 6.14 7.55
C SER A 46 -2.52 7.62 7.76
N GLY A 47 -3.55 8.16 7.12
CA GLY A 47 -3.78 9.60 6.99
C GLY A 47 -2.89 10.26 5.92
N PHE A 48 -1.99 9.52 5.27
CA PHE A 48 -1.14 10.01 4.20
C PHE A 48 -1.87 9.97 2.85
N THR A 49 -1.92 11.10 2.16
CA THR A 49 -2.69 11.27 0.91
C THR A 49 -1.83 11.40 -0.34
N GLY A 50 -0.53 11.11 -0.24
CA GLY A 50 0.36 11.08 -1.41
C GLY A 50 0.19 9.77 -2.21
N GLU A 51 0.77 9.78 -3.40
CA GLU A 51 0.75 8.65 -4.34
C GLU A 51 2.01 7.79 -4.21
N ASN A 52 2.04 6.65 -4.91
CA ASN A 52 3.21 5.76 -5.03
C ASN A 52 3.85 5.41 -3.69
N SER A 53 3.04 4.97 -2.75
CA SER A 53 3.46 4.72 -1.37
C SER A 53 3.21 3.29 -0.96
N THR A 54 4.04 2.83 -0.04
CA THR A 54 3.92 1.51 0.58
C THR A 54 3.93 1.66 2.09
N LEU A 55 2.95 1.07 2.75
CA LEU A 55 2.86 0.99 4.21
C LEU A 55 3.13 -0.44 4.64
N VAL A 56 4.08 -0.64 5.53
CA VAL A 56 4.32 -1.92 6.21
C VAL A 56 3.98 -1.76 7.68
N VAL A 57 3.09 -2.61 8.17
CA VAL A 57 2.72 -2.71 9.59
C VAL A 57 3.19 -4.04 10.11
N THR A 58 4.15 -4.04 11.03
CA THR A 58 4.60 -5.22 11.76
C THR A 58 3.91 -5.29 13.12
N LEU A 59 4.14 -6.34 13.90
CA LEU A 59 3.58 -6.46 15.25
C LEU A 59 4.14 -5.41 16.22
N THR A 60 5.29 -4.80 15.92
CA THR A 60 6.00 -3.90 16.85
C THR A 60 6.24 -2.50 16.30
N GLY A 61 6.03 -2.25 15.01
CA GLY A 61 6.25 -0.96 14.37
C GLY A 61 5.49 -0.83 13.06
N SER A 62 5.49 0.36 12.50
CA SER A 62 4.92 0.65 11.18
C SER A 62 5.73 1.72 10.47
N ALA A 63 5.91 1.56 9.16
CA ALA A 63 6.69 2.46 8.33
C ALA A 63 6.00 2.67 6.98
N LEU A 64 6.02 3.90 6.48
CA LEU A 64 5.44 4.28 5.20
C LEU A 64 6.52 4.92 4.33
N TRP A 65 6.76 4.31 3.17
CA TRP A 65 7.64 4.86 2.13
C TRP A 65 6.86 5.78 1.21
N CYS A 66 7.36 6.99 1.02
CA CYS A 66 6.86 7.93 0.02
C CYS A 66 8.03 8.42 -0.86
N ASP A 67 7.72 8.81 -2.09
CA ASP A 67 8.74 9.33 -3.01
C ASP A 67 9.06 10.81 -2.76
N GLY A 68 10.11 11.33 -3.42
CA GLY A 68 10.65 12.68 -3.19
C GLY A 68 9.66 13.83 -3.35
N ARG A 69 8.59 13.64 -4.10
CA ARG A 69 7.52 14.64 -4.28
C ARG A 69 6.72 14.85 -3.00
N PHE A 70 6.72 13.87 -2.11
CA PHE A 70 5.83 13.81 -0.94
C PHE A 70 6.56 13.81 0.42
N TYR A 71 7.88 13.97 0.50
CA TYR A 71 8.61 13.92 1.77
C TYR A 71 8.05 14.90 2.81
N VAL A 72 7.93 16.18 2.45
CA VAL A 72 7.41 17.21 3.37
C VAL A 72 5.96 16.95 3.76
N GLN A 73 5.16 16.42 2.83
CA GLN A 73 3.77 16.06 3.10
C GLN A 73 3.71 14.85 4.03
N GLY A 74 4.53 13.83 3.80
CA GLY A 74 4.63 12.64 4.64
C GLY A 74 5.00 13.00 6.08
N ASP A 75 6.07 13.78 6.26
CA ASP A 75 6.51 14.24 7.57
C ASP A 75 5.40 14.97 8.34
N ARG A 76 4.60 15.80 7.64
CA ARG A 76 3.51 16.54 8.26
C ARG A 76 2.29 15.67 8.58
N GLN A 77 1.89 14.82 7.65
CA GLN A 77 0.66 14.02 7.80
C GLN A 77 0.84 12.85 8.76
N LEU A 78 2.06 12.29 8.85
CA LEU A 78 2.37 11.21 9.77
C LEU A 78 2.83 11.71 11.15
N ALA A 79 3.05 13.01 11.32
CA ALA A 79 3.44 13.59 12.60
C ALA A 79 2.43 13.24 13.71
N GLY A 80 2.93 12.75 14.85
CA GLY A 80 2.11 12.35 15.99
C GLY A 80 1.41 10.99 15.83
N THR A 81 1.64 10.28 14.73
CA THR A 81 1.26 8.87 14.57
C THR A 81 2.42 7.96 14.96
N GLU A 82 2.16 6.66 15.06
CA GLU A 82 3.21 5.64 15.25
C GLU A 82 3.91 5.22 13.96
N ILE A 83 3.52 5.79 12.79
CA ILE A 83 4.04 5.43 11.48
C ILE A 83 5.32 6.25 11.21
N GLU A 84 6.44 5.56 11.01
CA GLU A 84 7.69 6.18 10.59
C GLU A 84 7.63 6.58 9.12
N CYS A 85 7.96 7.84 8.81
CA CYS A 85 8.02 8.33 7.44
C CYS A 85 9.36 7.96 6.81
N MET A 86 9.37 7.09 5.81
CA MET A 86 10.55 6.67 5.08
C MET A 86 10.65 7.44 3.76
N HIS A 87 11.67 8.29 3.64
CA HIS A 87 11.97 9.04 2.43
C HIS A 87 12.64 8.11 1.38
N ALA A 88 11.85 7.45 0.56
CA ALA A 88 12.33 6.45 -0.39
C ALA A 88 13.43 7.01 -1.31
N GLY A 89 14.55 6.28 -1.41
CA GLY A 89 15.70 6.69 -2.21
C GLY A 89 16.66 7.66 -1.53
N SER A 90 16.38 8.14 -0.31
CA SER A 90 17.31 8.95 0.46
C SER A 90 18.43 8.10 1.06
N ALA A 91 19.63 8.70 1.19
CA ALA A 91 20.77 8.02 1.77
C ALA A 91 20.49 7.57 3.22
N GLY A 92 20.76 6.30 3.51
CA GLY A 92 20.55 5.72 4.84
C GLY A 92 19.11 5.28 5.15
N VAL A 93 18.16 5.52 4.23
CA VAL A 93 16.79 5.01 4.35
C VAL A 93 16.71 3.63 3.70
N PRO A 94 16.29 2.57 4.43
CA PRO A 94 16.19 1.23 3.87
C PRO A 94 15.08 1.16 2.81
N THR A 95 15.25 0.31 1.82
CA THR A 95 14.16 -0.06 0.92
C THR A 95 13.12 -0.89 1.67
N VAL A 96 11.95 -1.10 1.05
CA VAL A 96 10.91 -1.99 1.63
C VAL A 96 11.47 -3.40 1.84
N GLU A 97 12.22 -3.93 0.87
CA GLU A 97 12.83 -5.27 0.92
C GLU A 97 13.87 -5.39 2.03
N GLU A 98 14.71 -4.36 2.22
CA GLU A 98 15.68 -4.29 3.31
C GLU A 98 14.97 -4.26 4.67
N TYR A 99 13.92 -3.47 4.78
CA TYR A 99 13.10 -3.40 5.99
C TYR A 99 12.43 -4.75 6.29
N LEU A 100 11.83 -5.39 5.29
CA LEU A 100 11.24 -6.72 5.46
C LEU A 100 12.29 -7.74 5.92
N THR A 101 13.47 -7.72 5.30
CA THR A 101 14.59 -8.59 5.69
C THR A 101 15.07 -8.34 7.13
N ALA A 102 14.99 -7.10 7.60
CA ALA A 102 15.40 -6.74 8.97
C ALA A 102 14.37 -7.09 10.04
N HIS A 103 13.06 -7.02 9.70
CA HIS A 103 11.98 -7.11 10.69
C HIS A 103 11.22 -8.44 10.67
N PHE A 104 11.50 -9.33 9.71
CA PHE A 104 10.88 -10.65 9.67
C PHE A 104 11.90 -11.75 9.91
N ALA A 105 11.54 -12.72 10.74
CA ALA A 105 12.34 -13.90 11.09
C ALA A 105 11.75 -15.19 10.49
N ALA A 106 12.49 -16.28 10.60
CA ALA A 106 12.06 -17.59 10.12
C ALA A 106 10.69 -18.00 10.70
N GLY A 107 9.83 -18.50 9.84
CA GLY A 107 8.47 -18.92 10.19
C GLY A 107 7.45 -17.76 10.28
N GLN A 108 7.88 -16.51 10.15
CA GLN A 108 6.96 -15.38 10.14
C GLN A 108 6.34 -15.15 8.76
N THR A 109 5.15 -14.57 8.75
CA THR A 109 4.36 -14.35 7.54
C THR A 109 3.94 -12.88 7.44
N LEU A 110 4.15 -12.28 6.27
CA LEU A 110 3.60 -10.99 5.86
C LEU A 110 2.34 -11.22 5.03
N LEU A 111 1.28 -10.45 5.28
CA LEU A 111 0.06 -10.44 4.47
C LEU A 111 0.04 -9.24 3.52
N LEU A 112 -0.57 -9.43 2.36
CA LEU A 112 -0.96 -8.37 1.45
C LEU A 112 -2.20 -8.79 0.64
N ASP A 113 -2.87 -7.83 0.03
CA ASP A 113 -3.88 -8.12 -0.98
C ASP A 113 -3.18 -8.38 -2.33
N GLY A 114 -3.06 -9.65 -2.70
CA GLY A 114 -2.39 -10.05 -3.94
C GLY A 114 -3.13 -9.63 -5.22
N SER A 115 -4.37 -9.18 -5.12
CA SER A 115 -5.09 -8.61 -6.26
C SER A 115 -4.63 -7.19 -6.59
N CYS A 116 -4.06 -6.48 -5.61
CA CYS A 116 -3.64 -5.09 -5.72
C CYS A 116 -2.10 -4.90 -5.75
N VAL A 117 -1.32 -5.98 -5.84
CA VAL A 117 0.15 -5.90 -5.89
C VAL A 117 0.67 -6.52 -7.19
N PRO A 118 1.45 -5.77 -8.00
CA PRO A 118 2.07 -6.30 -9.20
C PRO A 118 2.94 -7.53 -8.90
N ALA A 119 2.84 -8.57 -9.75
CA ALA A 119 3.53 -9.84 -9.53
C ALA A 119 5.06 -9.70 -9.43
N THR A 120 5.65 -8.73 -10.14
CA THR A 120 7.09 -8.42 -10.07
C THR A 120 7.47 -7.92 -8.69
N ILE A 121 6.72 -6.97 -8.13
CA ILE A 121 6.94 -6.42 -6.78
C ILE A 121 6.68 -7.49 -5.71
N ALA A 122 5.60 -8.27 -5.85
CA ALA A 122 5.34 -9.38 -4.94
C ALA A 122 6.48 -10.38 -4.91
N LYS A 123 7.10 -10.66 -6.08
CA LYS A 123 8.27 -11.54 -6.18
C LYS A 123 9.48 -10.96 -5.43
N GLU A 124 9.76 -9.68 -5.54
CA GLU A 124 10.85 -9.01 -4.82
C GLU A 124 10.67 -9.15 -3.29
N TYR A 125 9.45 -8.96 -2.80
CA TYR A 125 9.14 -9.15 -1.38
C TYR A 125 9.22 -10.61 -0.93
N ILE A 126 8.79 -11.56 -1.77
CA ILE A 126 8.96 -13.00 -1.50
C ILE A 126 10.45 -13.34 -1.38
N ASP A 127 11.27 -12.89 -2.34
CA ASP A 127 12.70 -13.15 -2.36
C ASP A 127 13.41 -12.51 -1.14
N ALA A 128 12.98 -11.31 -0.72
CA ALA A 128 13.51 -10.64 0.47
C ALA A 128 13.18 -11.42 1.75
N LEU A 129 11.92 -11.82 1.92
CA LEU A 129 11.47 -12.58 3.10
C LEU A 129 12.10 -13.98 3.15
N ALA A 130 12.24 -14.64 2.00
CA ALA A 130 12.85 -15.97 1.91
C ALA A 130 14.29 -16.02 2.41
N LYS A 131 15.06 -14.92 2.29
CA LYS A 131 16.43 -14.81 2.86
C LYS A 131 16.46 -15.03 4.37
N LYS A 132 15.34 -14.79 5.05
CA LYS A 132 15.19 -14.98 6.50
C LYS A 132 14.34 -16.19 6.87
N GLY A 133 13.88 -16.97 5.90
CA GLY A 133 12.96 -18.09 6.14
C GLY A 133 11.55 -17.63 6.51
N ALA A 134 11.21 -16.37 6.20
CA ALA A 134 9.87 -15.82 6.31
C ALA A 134 9.10 -16.01 5.00
N SER A 135 7.79 -15.75 5.02
CA SER A 135 6.91 -15.96 3.87
C SER A 135 5.98 -14.77 3.64
N LEU A 136 5.50 -14.66 2.41
CA LEU A 136 4.43 -13.75 2.01
C LEU A 136 3.19 -14.57 1.67
N LYS A 137 2.02 -14.11 2.13
CA LYS A 137 0.74 -14.75 1.82
C LYS A 137 -0.24 -13.70 1.30
N SER A 138 -0.93 -14.03 0.21
CA SER A 138 -2.04 -13.21 -0.29
C SER A 138 -3.28 -13.46 0.59
N GLN A 139 -3.63 -12.42 1.36
CA GLN A 139 -4.86 -12.37 2.16
C GLN A 139 -5.17 -10.92 2.50
N ASP A 140 -6.29 -10.42 2.01
CA ASP A 140 -6.78 -9.10 2.34
C ASP A 140 -7.39 -9.08 3.75
N VAL A 141 -6.76 -8.37 4.67
CA VAL A 141 -7.24 -8.12 6.03
C VAL A 141 -7.62 -6.65 6.25
N ALA A 142 -7.30 -5.78 5.30
CA ALA A 142 -7.56 -4.35 5.38
C ALA A 142 -8.98 -3.99 4.97
N SER A 143 -9.48 -4.54 3.86
CA SER A 143 -10.83 -4.25 3.37
C SER A 143 -11.95 -4.57 4.38
N PRO A 144 -11.93 -5.70 5.12
CA PRO A 144 -12.93 -5.94 6.15
C PRO A 144 -12.96 -4.86 7.24
N ILE A 145 -11.80 -4.37 7.67
CA ILE A 145 -11.70 -3.29 8.67
C ILE A 145 -12.31 -2.00 8.11
N TRP A 146 -11.92 -1.62 6.89
CA TRP A 146 -12.42 -0.40 6.26
C TRP A 146 -13.92 -0.46 5.99
N ASN A 147 -14.42 -1.58 5.46
CA ASN A 147 -15.85 -1.79 5.23
C ASN A 147 -16.67 -1.67 6.51
N ALA A 148 -16.17 -2.16 7.64
CA ALA A 148 -16.87 -2.10 8.92
C ALA A 148 -17.08 -0.68 9.44
N THR A 149 -16.29 0.31 8.99
CA THR A 149 -16.49 1.72 9.37
C THR A 149 -17.58 2.42 8.56
N GLY A 150 -17.98 1.86 7.43
CA GLY A 150 -18.89 2.53 6.47
C GLY A 150 -18.26 3.69 5.70
N GLU A 151 -16.97 3.94 5.87
CA GLU A 151 -16.25 5.05 5.23
C GLU A 151 -15.65 4.68 3.85
N ARG A 152 -15.65 3.38 3.48
CA ARG A 152 -15.10 2.96 2.19
C ARG A 152 -15.98 3.46 1.05
N PRO A 153 -15.41 4.19 0.07
CA PRO A 153 -16.16 4.60 -1.12
C PRO A 153 -16.73 3.40 -1.87
N ALA A 154 -17.86 3.60 -2.54
CA ALA A 154 -18.41 2.57 -3.41
C ALA A 154 -17.50 2.33 -4.62
N LEU A 155 -17.49 1.10 -5.14
CA LEU A 155 -16.88 0.83 -6.44
C LEU A 155 -17.63 1.64 -7.52
N PRO A 156 -16.92 2.34 -8.43
CA PRO A 156 -17.57 3.04 -9.53
C PRO A 156 -18.45 2.10 -10.36
N ASP A 157 -19.72 2.48 -10.54
CA ASP A 157 -20.72 1.76 -11.34
C ASP A 157 -21.20 2.67 -12.48
N THR A 158 -20.25 3.33 -13.15
CA THR A 158 -20.54 4.16 -14.32
C THR A 158 -20.45 3.30 -15.58
N PRO A 159 -21.45 3.37 -16.50
CA PRO A 159 -21.36 2.70 -17.80
C PRO A 159 -20.13 3.18 -18.58
N CYS A 160 -19.53 2.26 -19.35
CA CYS A 160 -18.49 2.65 -20.29
C CYS A 160 -19.09 3.59 -21.35
N GLU A 161 -18.49 4.77 -21.50
CA GLU A 161 -18.87 5.73 -22.52
C GLU A 161 -17.80 5.81 -23.61
N LEU A 162 -18.23 5.96 -24.85
CA LEU A 162 -17.32 6.19 -25.98
C LEU A 162 -16.90 7.65 -26.02
N LEU A 163 -15.67 7.95 -25.61
CA LEU A 163 -15.11 9.29 -25.62
C LEU A 163 -14.51 9.63 -27.01
N CYS A 164 -15.38 9.75 -28.02
CA CYS A 164 -14.95 10.01 -29.40
C CYS A 164 -14.07 11.26 -29.54
N LEU A 165 -14.26 12.26 -28.69
CA LEU A 165 -13.49 13.52 -28.74
C LEU A 165 -12.04 13.37 -28.29
N LEU A 166 -11.70 12.34 -27.51
CA LEU A 166 -10.31 12.07 -27.13
C LEU A 166 -9.47 11.44 -28.26
N TYR A 167 -10.14 10.87 -29.27
CA TYR A 167 -9.48 10.33 -30.46
C TYR A 167 -9.16 11.39 -31.50
N THR A 168 -9.58 12.63 -31.30
CA THR A 168 -9.34 13.76 -32.20
C THR A 168 -8.24 14.68 -31.71
N SER A 169 -7.38 14.24 -30.78
CA SER A 169 -6.16 15.00 -30.51
C SER A 169 -5.23 14.92 -31.72
N ASP A 170 -4.70 16.06 -32.18
CA ASP A 170 -3.79 16.16 -33.33
C ASP A 170 -2.63 15.17 -33.29
N ALA A 171 -2.18 14.78 -32.09
CA ALA A 171 -1.15 13.78 -31.87
C ALA A 171 -1.54 12.36 -32.33
N ALA A 172 -2.84 12.04 -32.38
CA ALA A 172 -3.34 10.74 -32.86
C ALA A 172 -3.57 10.74 -34.38
N ASP A 173 -3.75 11.93 -34.98
CA ASP A 173 -4.03 12.12 -36.41
C ASP A 173 -2.81 12.55 -37.22
N ASP A 174 -1.64 12.73 -36.59
CA ASP A 174 -0.40 13.10 -37.28
C ASP A 174 0.08 11.89 -38.12
N LYS A 175 -0.50 11.77 -39.28
CA LYS A 175 -0.03 10.91 -40.36
C LYS A 175 1.16 11.60 -41.00
N ALA A 176 2.31 11.42 -40.40
CA ALA A 176 3.54 11.78 -41.05
C ALA A 176 3.72 11.00 -42.38
#